data_6896f184b909c84334ac757470fa08f0
#
_entry.id   6896f184b909c84334ac757470fa08f0
#
_cell.length_a   1.000
_cell.length_b   1.000
_cell.length_c   1.000
_cell.angle_alpha   90.00
_cell.angle_beta   90.00
_cell.angle_gamma   90.00
#
_symmetry.space_group_name_H-M   'P 1'
#
loop_
_entity.id
_entity.type
_entity.pdbx_description
1 polymer ?
#
loop_
_entity_poly.entity_id
_entity_poly.type
_entity_poly.pdbx_seq_one_letter_code
_entity_poly.pdbx_strand_id
1 'polypeptide(L)'
;MKTAIVTGVTGQDGSYLADLLLANKYKVYGIYRRTSNSNFSRLTDDCLKNKHFHLLEGDICDPYCVARIVKAIKPDEYYNLAAQSHVATSFEQPSYTWDATAKGVLNALEAIRNESADTKFYQASSSEMFGKNYTTVYDDFGENPIKFQNEETAFYPQSPYAIAKLAGHHLVRNYRDSYNIFACSGILFNHESERRGENFVTRKITKWLGEFIASEKDKKFPKLRLGNLDAHRDWGHAQDYVKAMWLMLQQENPDDYVVATGNTYTIKEFLEAAFSRYDLNWEKYVVIDPKFYRPAEVEFLRGSPKKAKEKLKWSPEISFYQLVERMVEHDVAEARLSRQSLQTV
;
A
#
# COMPACT_ATOMS: atom_id res chain seq x y z
N MET A 1 7.03 26.80 -5.98
CA MET A 1 6.92 25.61 -5.08
C MET A 1 5.69 24.87 -5.54
N LYS A 2 5.83 23.62 -5.96
CA LYS A 2 4.70 22.79 -6.38
C LYS A 2 3.75 22.50 -5.22
N THR A 3 2.47 22.32 -5.56
CA THR A 3 1.40 22.00 -4.62
C THR A 3 0.88 20.60 -4.90
N ALA A 4 0.77 19.75 -3.86
CA ALA A 4 0.23 18.40 -3.98
C ALA A 4 -0.95 18.17 -3.05
N ILE A 5 -1.96 17.46 -3.55
CA ILE A 5 -3.02 16.83 -2.74
C ILE A 5 -2.68 15.35 -2.56
N VAL A 6 -2.78 14.85 -1.32
CA VAL A 6 -2.61 13.43 -0.97
C VAL A 6 -3.86 12.96 -0.23
N THR A 7 -4.68 12.11 -0.88
CA THR A 7 -5.80 11.48 -0.20
C THR A 7 -5.33 10.25 0.58
N GLY A 8 -5.96 9.97 1.72
CA GLY A 8 -5.52 8.87 2.59
C GLY A 8 -4.16 9.13 3.25
N VAL A 9 -3.84 10.40 3.51
CA VAL A 9 -2.56 10.84 4.07
C VAL A 9 -2.22 10.20 5.41
N THR A 10 -3.21 9.77 6.17
CA THR A 10 -3.04 9.07 7.48
C THR A 10 -2.79 7.57 7.33
N GLY A 11 -2.78 7.04 6.10
CA GLY A 11 -2.37 5.67 5.80
C GLY A 11 -0.86 5.50 5.76
N GLN A 12 -0.40 4.25 5.60
CA GLN A 12 1.02 3.94 5.43
C GLN A 12 1.65 4.77 4.31
N ASP A 13 1.18 4.59 3.09
CA ASP A 13 1.77 5.21 1.91
C ASP A 13 1.60 6.73 1.92
N GLY A 14 0.42 7.21 2.34
CA GLY A 14 0.15 8.64 2.44
C GLY A 14 1.10 9.36 3.38
N SER A 15 1.46 8.75 4.51
CA SER A 15 2.38 9.34 5.47
C SER A 15 3.84 9.37 4.95
N TYR A 16 4.32 8.32 4.29
CA TYR A 16 5.64 8.33 3.65
C TYR A 16 5.69 9.27 2.45
N LEU A 17 4.62 9.34 1.66
CA LEU A 17 4.55 10.26 0.54
C LEU A 17 4.54 11.72 1.00
N ALA A 18 3.84 12.04 2.09
CA ALA A 18 3.87 13.37 2.67
C ALA A 18 5.30 13.77 3.09
N ASP A 19 6.01 12.87 3.79
CA ASP A 19 7.42 13.09 4.16
C ASP A 19 8.30 13.33 2.92
N LEU A 20 8.15 12.50 1.87
CA LEU A 20 8.90 12.63 0.62
C LEU A 20 8.62 13.96 -0.11
N LEU A 21 7.34 14.35 -0.23
CA LEU A 21 6.95 15.58 -0.91
C LEU A 21 7.44 16.83 -0.17
N LEU A 22 7.37 16.83 1.17
CA LEU A 22 7.90 17.92 1.99
C LEU A 22 9.42 18.06 1.85
N ALA A 23 10.15 16.92 1.83
CA ALA A 23 11.60 16.92 1.58
C ALA A 23 11.94 17.48 0.17
N ASN A 24 11.07 17.25 -0.82
CA ASN A 24 11.17 17.81 -2.17
C ASN A 24 10.59 19.23 -2.30
N LYS A 25 10.36 19.93 -1.18
CA LYS A 25 9.89 21.32 -1.12
C LYS A 25 8.52 21.57 -1.76
N TYR A 26 7.60 20.61 -1.62
CA TYR A 26 6.19 20.79 -1.99
C TYR A 26 5.43 21.48 -0.85
N LYS A 27 4.31 22.14 -1.23
CA LYS A 27 3.22 22.44 -0.32
C LYS A 27 2.23 21.28 -0.39
N VAL A 28 2.01 20.58 0.72
CA VAL A 28 1.24 19.34 0.77
C VAL A 28 -0.09 19.55 1.49
N TYR A 29 -1.18 19.19 0.83
CA TYR A 29 -2.52 19.15 1.40
C TYR A 29 -2.93 17.67 1.58
N GLY A 30 -2.86 17.20 2.83
CA GLY A 30 -3.25 15.84 3.19
C GLY A 30 -4.73 15.75 3.50
N ILE A 31 -5.48 14.98 2.70
CA ILE A 31 -6.91 14.75 2.94
C ILE A 31 -7.06 13.52 3.84
N TYR A 32 -7.77 13.69 4.96
CA TYR A 32 -8.13 12.63 5.87
C TYR A 32 -9.64 12.58 6.10
N ARG A 33 -10.17 11.39 6.33
CA ARG A 33 -11.57 11.20 6.68
C ARG A 33 -11.76 11.40 8.19
N ARG A 34 -12.80 12.11 8.57
CA ARG A 34 -13.18 12.27 9.97
C ARG A 34 -13.47 10.92 10.64
N THR A 35 -12.90 10.73 11.80
CA THR A 35 -13.14 9.60 12.70
C THR A 35 -13.32 10.10 14.12
N SER A 36 -14.01 9.33 14.98
CA SER A 36 -14.21 9.70 16.39
C SER A 36 -12.91 9.74 17.18
N ASN A 37 -11.91 8.93 16.78
CA ASN A 37 -10.58 8.90 17.37
C ASN A 37 -9.56 9.49 16.40
N SER A 38 -8.51 10.13 16.93
CA SER A 38 -7.38 10.60 16.12
C SER A 38 -6.71 9.40 15.43
N ASN A 39 -6.38 9.55 14.14
CA ASN A 39 -5.68 8.56 13.35
C ASN A 39 -4.39 9.10 12.71
N PHE A 40 -3.73 10.05 13.38
CA PHE A 40 -2.53 10.72 12.87
C PHE A 40 -1.21 10.05 13.29
N SER A 41 -1.27 8.93 13.99
CA SER A 41 -0.08 8.25 14.55
C SER A 41 0.99 7.84 13.52
N ARG A 42 0.63 7.77 12.23
CA ARG A 42 1.60 7.48 11.15
C ARG A 42 2.28 8.72 10.59
N LEU A 43 1.72 9.91 10.85
CA LEU A 43 2.35 11.16 10.46
C LEU A 43 3.46 11.50 11.46
N THR A 44 4.64 11.84 10.96
CA THR A 44 5.77 12.23 11.81
C THR A 44 5.53 13.59 12.45
N ASP A 45 6.13 13.82 13.59
CA ASP A 45 6.14 15.12 14.26
C ASP A 45 6.67 16.22 13.33
N ASP A 46 7.72 15.90 12.55
CA ASP A 46 8.31 16.83 11.58
C ASP A 46 7.32 17.18 10.47
N CYS A 47 6.56 16.20 9.99
CA CYS A 47 5.48 16.43 9.01
C CYS A 47 4.39 17.33 9.62
N LEU A 48 3.88 17.00 10.80
CA LEU A 48 2.80 17.74 11.47
C LEU A 48 3.16 19.19 11.84
N LYS A 49 4.44 19.43 12.18
CA LYS A 49 4.95 20.78 12.53
C LYS A 49 5.41 21.58 11.31
N ASN A 50 5.44 20.98 10.11
CA ASN A 50 5.91 21.65 8.91
C ASN A 50 4.89 22.69 8.41
N LYS A 51 5.31 23.96 8.25
CA LYS A 51 4.46 25.05 7.78
C LYS A 51 3.87 24.87 6.37
N HIS A 52 4.43 23.95 5.59
CA HIS A 52 3.97 23.61 4.24
C HIS A 52 3.10 22.35 4.20
N PHE A 53 2.78 21.75 5.35
CA PHE A 53 1.86 20.65 5.48
C PHE A 53 0.51 21.11 6.04
N HIS A 54 -0.57 20.79 5.35
CA HIS A 54 -1.92 21.18 5.75
C HIS A 54 -2.83 19.97 5.74
N LEU A 55 -3.45 19.68 6.89
CA LEU A 55 -4.47 18.64 7.00
C LEU A 55 -5.84 19.21 6.64
N LEU A 56 -6.57 18.54 5.75
CA LEU A 56 -7.92 18.89 5.34
C LEU A 56 -8.86 17.70 5.60
N GLU A 57 -9.95 17.97 6.27
CA GLU A 57 -11.03 17.00 6.42
C GLU A 57 -11.80 16.87 5.11
N GLY A 58 -11.94 15.64 4.62
CA GLY A 58 -12.69 15.35 3.39
C GLY A 58 -12.90 13.86 3.18
N ASP A 59 -13.98 13.52 2.48
CA ASP A 59 -14.30 12.15 2.10
C ASP A 59 -14.31 12.02 0.58
N ILE A 60 -13.55 11.06 0.04
CA ILE A 60 -13.50 10.79 -1.41
C ILE A 60 -14.81 10.24 -1.95
N CYS A 61 -15.69 9.71 -1.10
CA CYS A 61 -17.03 9.26 -1.48
C CYS A 61 -17.99 10.42 -1.74
N ASP A 62 -17.67 11.63 -1.26
CA ASP A 62 -18.45 12.86 -1.50
C ASP A 62 -17.87 13.68 -2.68
N PRO A 63 -18.50 13.63 -3.87
CA PRO A 63 -18.01 14.34 -5.05
C PRO A 63 -17.95 15.87 -4.86
N TYR A 64 -18.88 16.45 -4.10
CA TYR A 64 -18.90 17.89 -3.84
C TYR A 64 -17.75 18.32 -2.93
N CYS A 65 -17.42 17.52 -1.93
CA CYS A 65 -16.27 17.75 -1.08
C CYS A 65 -14.97 17.73 -1.89
N VAL A 66 -14.78 16.71 -2.73
CA VAL A 66 -13.58 16.57 -3.57
C VAL A 66 -13.48 17.73 -4.56
N ALA A 67 -14.55 18.06 -5.28
CA ALA A 67 -14.57 19.17 -6.24
C ALA A 67 -14.23 20.52 -5.57
N ARG A 68 -14.82 20.80 -4.40
CA ARG A 68 -14.55 22.03 -3.62
C ARG A 68 -13.08 22.13 -3.23
N ILE A 69 -12.47 21.04 -2.80
CA ILE A 69 -11.04 20.99 -2.40
C ILE A 69 -10.15 21.25 -3.63
N VAL A 70 -10.39 20.53 -4.74
CA VAL A 70 -9.61 20.69 -5.98
C VAL A 70 -9.72 22.11 -6.51
N LYS A 71 -10.95 22.67 -6.56
CA LYS A 71 -11.20 24.05 -6.98
C LYS A 71 -10.46 25.10 -6.16
N ALA A 72 -10.44 24.91 -4.83
CA ALA A 72 -9.81 25.86 -3.91
C ALA A 72 -8.27 25.81 -3.97
N ILE A 73 -7.69 24.63 -4.21
CA ILE A 73 -6.24 24.43 -4.15
C ILE A 73 -5.59 24.52 -5.52
N LYS A 74 -6.25 23.99 -6.57
CA LYS A 74 -5.71 23.84 -7.94
C LYS A 74 -4.30 23.25 -7.90
N PRO A 75 -4.16 21.98 -7.44
CA PRO A 75 -2.85 21.39 -7.21
C PRO A 75 -2.11 21.10 -8.51
N ASP A 76 -0.77 21.15 -8.48
CA ASP A 76 0.06 20.65 -9.57
C ASP A 76 -0.03 19.12 -9.69
N GLU A 77 -0.16 18.44 -8.54
CA GLU A 77 -0.16 16.98 -8.46
C GLU A 77 -1.23 16.49 -7.47
N TYR A 78 -1.93 15.42 -7.85
CA TYR A 78 -2.96 14.77 -7.02
C TYR A 78 -2.64 13.28 -6.87
N TYR A 79 -2.40 12.83 -5.65
CA TYR A 79 -2.11 11.43 -5.31
C TYR A 79 -3.31 10.78 -4.65
N ASN A 80 -3.99 9.88 -5.39
CA ASN A 80 -5.17 9.18 -4.88
C ASN A 80 -4.79 7.86 -4.22
N LEU A 81 -4.58 7.90 -2.90
CA LEU A 81 -4.22 6.74 -2.09
C LEU A 81 -5.36 6.26 -1.18
N ALA A 82 -6.40 7.08 -1.00
CA ALA A 82 -7.54 6.72 -0.19
C ALA A 82 -8.35 5.58 -0.82
N ALA A 83 -8.61 4.55 -0.04
CA ALA A 83 -9.39 3.38 -0.43
C ALA A 83 -9.84 2.58 0.80
N GLN A 84 -10.83 1.69 0.66
CA GLN A 84 -10.97 0.55 1.54
C GLN A 84 -10.00 -0.53 1.04
N SER A 85 -8.85 -0.72 1.71
CA SER A 85 -7.72 -1.51 1.21
C SER A 85 -7.61 -2.94 1.77
N HIS A 86 -8.44 -3.31 2.74
CA HIS A 86 -8.39 -4.64 3.34
C HIS A 86 -9.24 -5.62 2.55
N VAL A 87 -8.60 -6.60 1.88
CA VAL A 87 -9.25 -7.54 0.96
C VAL A 87 -10.36 -8.35 1.65
N ALA A 88 -10.12 -8.89 2.85
CA ALA A 88 -11.14 -9.68 3.55
C ALA A 88 -12.40 -8.85 3.86
N THR A 89 -12.23 -7.61 4.34
CA THR A 89 -13.34 -6.69 4.59
C THR A 89 -14.17 -6.39 3.34
N SER A 90 -13.58 -6.47 2.15
CA SER A 90 -14.33 -6.22 0.91
C SER A 90 -15.41 -7.25 0.63
N PHE A 91 -15.26 -8.48 1.13
CA PHE A 91 -16.32 -9.50 1.04
C PHE A 91 -17.49 -9.22 2.00
N GLU A 92 -17.21 -8.60 3.15
CA GLU A 92 -18.22 -8.25 4.14
C GLU A 92 -18.88 -6.90 3.83
N GLN A 93 -18.15 -5.97 3.22
CA GLN A 93 -18.56 -4.60 2.92
C GLN A 93 -18.32 -4.23 1.45
N PRO A 94 -18.93 -4.95 0.48
CA PRO A 94 -18.65 -4.75 -0.94
C PRO A 94 -19.10 -3.37 -1.45
N SER A 95 -20.25 -2.87 -1.02
CA SER A 95 -20.78 -1.57 -1.43
C SER A 95 -19.89 -0.43 -0.97
N TYR A 96 -19.48 -0.42 0.30
CA TYR A 96 -18.56 0.58 0.81
C TYR A 96 -17.18 0.50 0.12
N THR A 97 -16.70 -0.72 -0.16
CA THR A 97 -15.46 -0.94 -0.91
C THR A 97 -15.55 -0.35 -2.31
N TRP A 98 -16.69 -0.53 -2.99
CA TRP A 98 -16.94 0.07 -4.30
C TRP A 98 -16.96 1.59 -4.24
N ASP A 99 -17.72 2.17 -3.31
CA ASP A 99 -17.85 3.62 -3.18
C ASP A 99 -16.49 4.30 -2.90
N ALA A 100 -15.70 3.75 -1.97
CA ALA A 100 -14.42 4.33 -1.63
C ALA A 100 -13.33 4.05 -2.68
N THR A 101 -13.31 2.86 -3.29
CA THR A 101 -12.16 2.38 -4.08
C THR A 101 -12.34 2.56 -5.59
N ALA A 102 -13.58 2.53 -6.10
CA ALA A 102 -13.89 2.77 -7.52
C ALA A 102 -14.51 4.15 -7.74
N LYS A 103 -15.65 4.43 -7.09
CA LYS A 103 -16.37 5.71 -7.26
C LYS A 103 -15.54 6.89 -6.74
N GLY A 104 -14.74 6.72 -5.68
CA GLY A 104 -13.81 7.74 -5.21
C GLY A 104 -12.79 8.17 -6.27
N VAL A 105 -12.33 7.25 -7.12
CA VAL A 105 -11.45 7.57 -8.26
C VAL A 105 -12.19 8.42 -9.29
N LEU A 106 -13.42 8.04 -9.64
CA LEU A 106 -14.27 8.81 -10.55
C LEU A 106 -14.50 10.23 -10.03
N ASN A 107 -14.81 10.38 -8.74
CA ASN A 107 -15.03 11.69 -8.13
C ASN A 107 -13.80 12.60 -8.24
N ALA A 108 -12.60 12.02 -8.02
CA ALA A 108 -11.34 12.78 -8.13
C ALA A 108 -11.04 13.19 -9.59
N LEU A 109 -11.21 12.26 -10.53
CA LEU A 109 -11.00 12.53 -11.96
C LEU A 109 -11.98 13.59 -12.50
N GLU A 110 -13.26 13.51 -12.13
CA GLU A 110 -14.26 14.53 -12.50
C GLU A 110 -13.95 15.89 -11.88
N ALA A 111 -13.50 15.91 -10.62
CA ALA A 111 -13.10 17.16 -9.98
C ALA A 111 -11.90 17.80 -10.70
N ILE A 112 -10.90 17.01 -11.08
CA ILE A 112 -9.73 17.47 -11.82
C ILE A 112 -10.14 17.97 -13.20
N ARG A 113 -10.91 17.18 -13.94
CA ARG A 113 -11.38 17.54 -15.29
C ARG A 113 -12.11 18.89 -15.31
N ASN A 114 -12.97 19.14 -14.34
CA ASN A 114 -13.82 20.32 -14.32
C ASN A 114 -13.18 21.55 -13.65
N GLU A 115 -12.31 21.36 -12.65
CA GLU A 115 -11.85 22.46 -11.81
C GLU A 115 -10.34 22.77 -11.95
N SER A 116 -9.52 21.78 -12.44
CA SER A 116 -8.06 21.93 -12.55
C SER A 116 -7.44 20.93 -13.54
N ALA A 117 -7.80 21.04 -14.82
CA ALA A 117 -7.43 20.04 -15.86
C ALA A 117 -5.92 19.85 -16.06
N ASP A 118 -5.08 20.80 -15.65
CA ASP A 118 -3.62 20.71 -15.73
C ASP A 118 -3.00 19.89 -14.58
N THR A 119 -3.81 19.49 -13.58
CA THR A 119 -3.34 18.67 -12.46
C THR A 119 -2.91 17.31 -12.93
N LYS A 120 -1.68 16.90 -12.60
CA LYS A 120 -1.21 15.54 -12.82
C LYS A 120 -1.80 14.61 -11.76
N PHE A 121 -2.41 13.51 -12.20
CA PHE A 121 -3.11 12.56 -11.34
C PHE A 121 -2.37 11.23 -11.21
N TYR A 122 -2.17 10.77 -9.99
CA TYR A 122 -1.67 9.43 -9.67
C TYR A 122 -2.74 8.58 -9.00
N GLN A 123 -2.94 7.36 -9.48
CA GLN A 123 -3.81 6.34 -8.89
C GLN A 123 -3.01 5.20 -8.31
N ALA A 124 -3.25 4.89 -7.04
CA ALA A 124 -2.80 3.63 -6.45
C ALA A 124 -3.68 2.48 -6.93
N SER A 125 -3.23 1.77 -7.95
CA SER A 125 -3.77 0.48 -8.40
C SER A 125 -3.17 -0.67 -7.58
N SER A 126 -3.45 -1.93 -7.92
CA SER A 126 -3.08 -3.06 -7.07
C SER A 126 -2.75 -4.32 -7.87
N SER A 127 -1.76 -5.08 -7.43
CA SER A 127 -1.46 -6.42 -7.96
C SER A 127 -2.61 -7.42 -7.78
N GLU A 128 -3.53 -7.19 -6.83
CA GLU A 128 -4.73 -8.01 -6.66
C GLU A 128 -5.64 -8.01 -7.90
N MET A 129 -5.50 -7.03 -8.80
CA MET A 129 -6.22 -6.99 -10.09
C MET A 129 -5.82 -8.16 -11.00
N PHE A 130 -4.60 -8.65 -10.93
CA PHE A 130 -4.14 -9.81 -11.70
C PHE A 130 -4.82 -11.10 -11.25
N GLY A 131 -5.16 -11.21 -9.97
CA GLY A 131 -5.83 -12.38 -9.41
C GLY A 131 -5.04 -13.66 -9.66
N LYS A 132 -5.60 -14.56 -10.48
CA LYS A 132 -4.99 -15.85 -10.81
C LYS A 132 -4.12 -15.84 -12.07
N ASN A 133 -4.07 -14.72 -12.80
CA ASN A 133 -3.31 -14.62 -14.04
C ASN A 133 -1.83 -14.27 -13.78
N TYR A 134 -0.98 -14.83 -14.59
CA TYR A 134 0.44 -14.51 -14.69
C TYR A 134 0.94 -14.79 -16.10
N THR A 135 2.04 -14.16 -16.47
CA THR A 135 2.82 -14.45 -17.66
C THR A 135 3.84 -15.53 -17.32
N THR A 136 4.04 -16.49 -18.20
CA THR A 136 5.08 -17.52 -18.04
C THR A 136 6.10 -17.36 -19.15
N VAL A 137 7.37 -17.29 -18.76
CA VAL A 137 8.50 -17.35 -19.68
C VAL A 137 9.32 -18.57 -19.29
N TYR A 138 9.78 -19.31 -20.28
CA TYR A 138 10.66 -20.44 -20.06
C TYR A 138 12.11 -20.00 -20.26
N ASP A 139 13.04 -20.64 -19.55
CA ASP A 139 14.46 -20.49 -19.80
C ASP A 139 14.84 -20.99 -21.21
N ASP A 140 16.07 -20.76 -21.63
CA ASP A 140 16.55 -21.15 -22.95
C ASP A 140 16.48 -22.67 -23.21
N PHE A 141 16.32 -23.48 -22.17
CA PHE A 141 16.19 -24.94 -22.25
C PHE A 141 14.72 -25.40 -22.18
N GLY A 142 13.76 -24.49 -21.91
CA GLY A 142 12.34 -24.82 -21.80
C GLY A 142 11.94 -25.57 -20.54
N GLU A 143 12.86 -25.74 -19.58
CA GLU A 143 12.67 -26.61 -18.43
C GLU A 143 12.15 -25.88 -17.17
N ASN A 144 12.46 -24.58 -17.02
CA ASN A 144 12.13 -23.83 -15.81
C ASN A 144 11.18 -22.66 -16.08
N PRO A 145 9.88 -22.78 -15.79
CA PRO A 145 8.93 -21.71 -16.01
C PRO A 145 9.11 -20.59 -14.96
N ILE A 146 9.40 -19.39 -15.44
CA ILE A 146 9.41 -18.18 -14.62
C ILE A 146 8.05 -17.52 -14.74
N LYS A 147 7.31 -17.45 -13.63
CA LYS A 147 5.99 -16.81 -13.53
C LYS A 147 6.13 -15.40 -12.96
N PHE A 148 5.45 -14.44 -13.57
CA PHE A 148 5.39 -13.05 -13.08
C PHE A 148 4.17 -12.32 -13.65
N GLN A 149 3.86 -11.16 -13.09
CA GLN A 149 2.88 -10.21 -13.63
C GLN A 149 3.59 -8.95 -14.09
N ASN A 150 3.18 -8.41 -15.24
CA ASN A 150 3.64 -7.14 -15.80
C ASN A 150 2.44 -6.34 -16.35
N GLU A 151 2.70 -5.21 -16.95
CA GLU A 151 1.68 -4.30 -17.48
C GLU A 151 0.84 -4.91 -18.63
N GLU A 152 1.32 -5.99 -19.26
CA GLU A 152 0.64 -6.71 -20.35
C GLU A 152 -0.14 -7.92 -19.85
N THR A 153 0.08 -8.36 -18.61
CA THR A 153 -0.65 -9.49 -18.03
C THR A 153 -2.12 -9.16 -17.85
N ALA A 154 -3.00 -9.98 -18.42
CA ALA A 154 -4.43 -9.78 -18.32
C ALA A 154 -4.93 -9.83 -16.86
N PHE A 155 -5.85 -8.93 -16.50
CA PHE A 155 -6.44 -8.89 -15.17
C PHE A 155 -7.52 -9.97 -15.01
N TYR A 156 -7.56 -10.58 -13.80
CA TYR A 156 -8.58 -11.57 -13.42
C TYR A 156 -8.89 -11.47 -11.92
N PRO A 157 -9.50 -10.37 -11.46
CA PRO A 157 -9.67 -10.06 -10.04
C PRO A 157 -10.48 -11.14 -9.29
N GLN A 158 -10.10 -11.42 -8.04
CA GLN A 158 -10.67 -12.47 -7.21
C GLN A 158 -11.39 -11.95 -5.96
N SER A 159 -11.61 -10.64 -5.84
CA SER A 159 -12.29 -10.03 -4.69
C SER A 159 -13.02 -8.75 -5.08
N PRO A 160 -14.04 -8.32 -4.31
CA PRO A 160 -14.70 -7.03 -4.53
C PRO A 160 -13.69 -5.85 -4.48
N TYR A 161 -12.68 -5.93 -3.64
CA TYR A 161 -11.57 -4.97 -3.61
C TYR A 161 -10.82 -4.91 -4.95
N ALA A 162 -10.41 -6.07 -5.46
CA ALA A 162 -9.66 -6.15 -6.72
C ALA A 162 -10.50 -5.66 -7.91
N ILE A 163 -11.81 -5.97 -7.94
CA ILE A 163 -12.75 -5.47 -8.95
C ILE A 163 -12.87 -3.96 -8.87
N ALA A 164 -13.01 -3.38 -7.68
CA ALA A 164 -13.09 -1.94 -7.49
C ALA A 164 -11.79 -1.23 -7.90
N LYS A 165 -10.62 -1.82 -7.58
CA LYS A 165 -9.30 -1.32 -8.05
C LYS A 165 -9.18 -1.37 -9.57
N LEU A 166 -9.64 -2.44 -10.21
CA LEU A 166 -9.64 -2.59 -11.66
C LEU A 166 -10.54 -1.54 -12.33
N ALA A 167 -11.73 -1.30 -11.79
CA ALA A 167 -12.60 -0.23 -12.28
C ALA A 167 -11.92 1.14 -12.20
N GLY A 168 -11.29 1.48 -11.07
CA GLY A 168 -10.52 2.71 -10.90
C GLY A 168 -9.35 2.81 -11.89
N HIS A 169 -8.62 1.72 -12.10
CA HIS A 169 -7.51 1.65 -13.06
C HIS A 169 -7.98 1.95 -14.50
N HIS A 170 -9.08 1.34 -14.94
CA HIS A 170 -9.64 1.60 -16.27
C HIS A 170 -10.23 3.00 -16.41
N LEU A 171 -10.80 3.58 -15.35
CA LEU A 171 -11.22 4.99 -15.36
C LEU A 171 -10.02 5.92 -15.62
N VAL A 172 -8.88 5.69 -14.97
CA VAL A 172 -7.66 6.49 -15.20
C VAL A 172 -7.23 6.43 -16.66
N ARG A 173 -7.17 5.24 -17.27
CA ARG A 173 -6.84 5.09 -18.70
C ARG A 173 -7.85 5.81 -19.58
N ASN A 174 -9.14 5.62 -19.31
CA ASN A 174 -10.19 6.27 -20.09
C ASN A 174 -10.11 7.80 -20.02
N TYR A 175 -9.87 8.38 -18.83
CA TYR A 175 -9.74 9.83 -18.67
C TYR A 175 -8.49 10.39 -19.32
N ARG A 176 -7.38 9.65 -19.28
CA ARG A 176 -6.16 9.99 -20.02
C ARG A 176 -6.42 10.05 -21.52
N ASP A 177 -7.05 9.02 -22.08
CA ASP A 177 -7.24 8.88 -23.52
C ASP A 177 -8.36 9.79 -24.07
N SER A 178 -9.45 10.01 -23.28
CA SER A 178 -10.62 10.75 -23.72
C SER A 178 -10.56 12.26 -23.45
N TYR A 179 -9.86 12.65 -22.37
CA TYR A 179 -9.84 14.05 -21.92
C TYR A 179 -8.44 14.66 -21.86
N ASN A 180 -7.42 13.91 -22.31
CA ASN A 180 -6.03 14.36 -22.30
C ASN A 180 -5.53 14.80 -20.91
N ILE A 181 -6.05 14.18 -19.84
CA ILE A 181 -5.59 14.41 -18.47
C ILE A 181 -4.29 13.64 -18.25
N PHE A 182 -3.27 14.29 -17.70
CA PHE A 182 -2.06 13.57 -17.29
C PHE A 182 -2.38 12.67 -16.10
N ALA A 183 -2.69 11.40 -16.35
CA ALA A 183 -3.08 10.45 -15.33
C ALA A 183 -2.29 9.14 -15.45
N CYS A 184 -1.69 8.71 -14.32
CA CYS A 184 -0.87 7.50 -14.20
C CYS A 184 -1.45 6.53 -13.18
N SER A 185 -1.25 5.22 -13.40
CA SER A 185 -1.58 4.20 -12.41
C SER A 185 -0.33 3.41 -12.01
N GLY A 186 -0.04 3.34 -10.71
CA GLY A 186 0.93 2.39 -10.16
C GLY A 186 0.26 1.07 -9.81
N ILE A 187 0.60 -0.02 -10.50
CA ILE A 187 0.13 -1.37 -10.15
C ILE A 187 1.04 -1.89 -9.05
N LEU A 188 0.66 -1.57 -7.80
CA LEU A 188 1.49 -1.81 -6.65
C LEU A 188 1.40 -3.27 -6.18
N PHE A 189 2.53 -3.92 -6.04
CA PHE A 189 2.65 -5.18 -5.32
C PHE A 189 2.68 -4.93 -3.82
N ASN A 190 2.67 -5.98 -3.02
CA ASN A 190 2.62 -5.84 -1.57
C ASN A 190 3.81 -5.00 -1.07
N HIS A 191 3.52 -3.99 -0.29
CA HIS A 191 4.55 -3.14 0.31
C HIS A 191 4.18 -2.82 1.74
N GLU A 192 5.14 -3.01 2.59
CA GLU A 192 4.98 -3.04 4.03
C GLU A 192 5.94 -2.04 4.68
N SER A 193 5.74 -1.79 5.95
CA SER A 193 6.63 -0.96 6.76
C SER A 193 6.21 -1.00 8.23
N GLU A 194 6.94 -0.30 9.06
CA GLU A 194 6.62 -0.02 10.45
C GLU A 194 5.29 0.72 10.62
N ARG A 195 4.83 1.42 9.54
CA ARG A 195 3.54 2.14 9.51
C ARG A 195 2.39 1.33 8.92
N ARG A 196 2.59 0.04 8.64
CA ARG A 196 1.53 -0.85 8.12
C ARG A 196 0.39 -0.99 9.12
N GLY A 197 -0.84 -1.12 8.62
CA GLY A 197 -2.01 -1.41 9.46
C GLY A 197 -1.89 -2.78 10.14
N GLU A 198 -2.26 -2.87 11.42
CA GLU A 198 -2.08 -4.06 12.27
C GLU A 198 -2.89 -5.28 11.79
N ASN A 199 -3.94 -5.07 11.01
CA ASN A 199 -4.76 -6.15 10.45
C ASN A 199 -4.11 -6.89 9.27
N PHE A 200 -3.01 -6.37 8.71
CA PHE A 200 -2.27 -7.03 7.64
C PHE A 200 -1.32 -8.09 8.20
N VAL A 201 -1.18 -9.19 7.46
CA VAL A 201 -0.48 -10.38 7.94
C VAL A 201 0.94 -10.11 8.41
N THR A 202 1.70 -9.31 7.68
CA THR A 202 3.07 -8.94 8.01
C THR A 202 3.15 -8.20 9.35
N ARG A 203 2.33 -7.14 9.54
CA ARG A 203 2.31 -6.39 10.77
C ARG A 203 1.73 -7.20 11.94
N LYS A 204 0.75 -8.07 11.66
CA LYS A 204 0.22 -9.00 12.67
C LYS A 204 1.30 -9.93 13.21
N ILE A 205 2.20 -10.41 12.34
CA ILE A 205 3.34 -11.26 12.74
C ILE A 205 4.34 -10.46 13.58
N THR A 206 4.79 -9.30 13.09
CA THR A 206 5.83 -8.51 13.76
C THR A 206 5.36 -7.94 15.09
N LYS A 207 4.11 -7.48 15.15
CA LYS A 207 3.51 -6.98 16.39
C LYS A 207 3.33 -8.09 17.44
N TRP A 208 2.81 -9.26 17.03
CA TRP A 208 2.72 -10.41 17.93
C TRP A 208 4.11 -10.78 18.49
N LEU A 209 5.13 -10.81 17.63
CA LEU A 209 6.50 -11.12 18.06
C LEU A 209 7.02 -10.06 19.03
N GLY A 210 6.78 -8.78 18.76
CA GLY A 210 7.15 -7.68 19.64
C GLY A 210 6.55 -7.81 21.04
N GLU A 211 5.24 -8.06 21.11
CA GLU A 211 4.52 -8.27 22.36
C GLU A 211 5.00 -9.53 23.09
N PHE A 212 5.25 -10.62 22.39
CA PHE A 212 5.79 -11.86 22.96
C PHE A 212 7.18 -11.66 23.56
N ILE A 213 8.08 -10.95 22.87
CA ILE A 213 9.42 -10.64 23.37
C ILE A 213 9.33 -9.71 24.58
N ALA A 214 8.49 -8.67 24.54
CA ALA A 214 8.27 -7.76 25.65
C ALA A 214 7.67 -8.47 26.88
N SER A 215 6.90 -9.57 26.68
CA SER A 215 6.36 -10.39 27.78
C SER A 215 7.42 -11.30 28.44
N GLU A 216 8.70 -11.15 28.08
CA GLU A 216 9.79 -12.03 28.51
C GLU A 216 9.60 -13.50 28.09
N LYS A 217 8.96 -13.68 26.94
CA LYS A 217 8.63 -14.99 26.36
C LYS A 217 7.72 -15.84 27.29
N ASP A 218 6.68 -15.20 27.85
CA ASP A 218 5.74 -15.88 28.75
C ASP A 218 5.15 -17.13 28.08
N LYS A 219 5.27 -18.29 28.74
CA LYS A 219 4.75 -19.58 28.24
C LYS A 219 3.23 -19.60 28.05
N LYS A 220 2.49 -18.71 28.72
CA LYS A 220 1.03 -18.56 28.61
C LYS A 220 0.61 -17.57 27.53
N PHE A 221 1.58 -16.93 26.83
CA PHE A 221 1.25 -15.97 25.78
C PHE A 221 0.42 -16.64 24.67
N PRO A 222 -0.66 -16.00 24.19
CA PRO A 222 -1.54 -16.61 23.20
C PRO A 222 -0.81 -16.84 21.89
N LYS A 223 -1.11 -17.98 21.24
CA LYS A 223 -0.52 -18.32 19.95
C LYS A 223 -0.98 -17.37 18.85
N LEU A 224 -0.09 -17.10 17.91
CA LEU A 224 -0.37 -16.36 16.69
C LEU A 224 -1.26 -17.18 15.76
N ARG A 225 -2.43 -16.65 15.38
CA ARG A 225 -3.38 -17.33 14.50
C ARG A 225 -3.31 -16.72 13.10
N LEU A 226 -2.98 -17.54 12.10
CA LEU A 226 -2.83 -17.15 10.71
C LEU A 226 -3.65 -18.08 9.78
N GLY A 227 -3.86 -17.63 8.53
CA GLY A 227 -4.51 -18.45 7.49
C GLY A 227 -3.50 -19.23 6.64
N ASN A 228 -3.60 -19.09 5.32
CA ASN A 228 -2.73 -19.78 4.36
C ASN A 228 -1.28 -19.29 4.47
N LEU A 229 -0.37 -20.19 4.84
CA LEU A 229 1.05 -19.86 4.98
C LEU A 229 1.85 -20.07 3.69
N ASP A 230 1.28 -20.72 2.68
CA ASP A 230 1.95 -21.03 1.40
C ASP A 230 1.71 -19.99 0.31
N ALA A 231 0.88 -18.97 0.58
CA ALA A 231 0.63 -17.91 -0.36
C ALA A 231 1.90 -17.08 -0.63
N HIS A 232 2.23 -16.92 -1.91
CA HIS A 232 3.41 -16.19 -2.38
C HIS A 232 3.10 -14.72 -2.62
N ARG A 233 3.91 -13.82 -2.07
CA ARG A 233 3.77 -12.37 -2.23
C ARG A 233 5.12 -11.73 -2.55
N ASP A 234 5.09 -10.76 -3.44
CA ASP A 234 6.22 -9.87 -3.69
C ASP A 234 6.11 -8.71 -2.69
N TRP A 235 7.01 -8.65 -1.72
CA TRP A 235 7.02 -7.65 -0.66
C TRP A 235 8.18 -6.68 -0.80
N GLY A 236 7.86 -5.39 -0.91
CA GLY A 236 8.81 -4.30 -0.82
C GLY A 236 8.53 -3.36 0.36
N HIS A 237 9.37 -2.36 0.54
CA HIS A 237 9.17 -1.33 1.57
C HIS A 237 8.37 -0.14 1.02
N ALA A 238 7.40 0.36 1.78
CA ALA A 238 6.53 1.47 1.36
C ALA A 238 7.29 2.74 0.96
N GLN A 239 8.43 3.01 1.61
CA GLN A 239 9.29 4.16 1.27
C GLN A 239 9.81 4.11 -0.17
N ASP A 240 10.16 2.93 -0.68
CA ASP A 240 10.58 2.76 -2.08
C ASP A 240 9.40 2.97 -3.04
N TYR A 241 8.23 2.48 -2.64
CA TYR A 241 7.03 2.55 -3.48
C TYR A 241 6.51 3.98 -3.65
N VAL A 242 6.52 4.80 -2.59
CA VAL A 242 6.10 6.21 -2.72
C VAL A 242 7.06 7.02 -3.59
N LYS A 243 8.36 6.63 -3.65
CA LYS A 243 9.31 7.21 -4.58
C LYS A 243 8.94 6.92 -6.03
N ALA A 244 8.47 5.70 -6.34
CA ALA A 244 7.93 5.37 -7.66
C ALA A 244 6.68 6.19 -7.99
N MET A 245 5.74 6.36 -7.06
CA MET A 245 4.54 7.17 -7.24
C MET A 245 4.90 8.61 -7.65
N TRP A 246 5.85 9.20 -6.94
CA TRP A 246 6.31 10.55 -7.25
C TRP A 246 7.00 10.61 -8.62
N LEU A 247 7.90 9.68 -8.94
CA LEU A 247 8.62 9.61 -10.22
C LEU A 247 7.69 9.50 -11.42
N MET A 248 6.56 8.79 -11.30
CA MET A 248 5.56 8.67 -12.38
C MET A 248 5.01 10.04 -12.81
N LEU A 249 4.73 10.92 -11.85
CA LEU A 249 4.22 12.26 -12.16
C LEU A 249 5.31 13.25 -12.63
N GLN A 250 6.60 12.89 -12.53
CA GLN A 250 7.70 13.69 -13.07
C GLN A 250 8.02 13.38 -14.54
N GLN A 251 7.36 12.38 -15.14
CA GLN A 251 7.57 12.02 -16.54
C GLN A 251 6.91 13.05 -17.48
N GLU A 252 7.36 13.06 -18.75
CA GLU A 252 6.78 13.90 -19.82
C GLU A 252 5.41 13.37 -20.25
N ASN A 253 5.26 12.05 -20.33
CA ASN A 253 4.03 11.39 -20.74
C ASN A 253 3.49 10.48 -19.64
N PRO A 254 2.15 10.46 -19.44
CA PRO A 254 1.52 9.58 -18.47
C PRO A 254 1.54 8.11 -18.94
N ASP A 255 1.75 7.19 -18.00
CA ASP A 255 1.72 5.74 -18.29
C ASP A 255 1.40 4.96 -17.00
N ASP A 256 1.16 3.64 -17.15
CA ASP A 256 0.91 2.73 -16.05
C ASP A 256 2.17 1.87 -15.80
N TYR A 257 2.49 1.63 -14.52
CA TYR A 257 3.72 0.93 -14.14
C TYR A 257 3.46 -0.12 -13.07
N VAL A 258 4.02 -1.32 -13.26
CA VAL A 258 4.16 -2.30 -12.19
C VAL A 258 5.27 -1.85 -11.24
N VAL A 259 4.94 -1.73 -9.97
CA VAL A 259 5.89 -1.43 -8.89
C VAL A 259 6.00 -2.65 -8.00
N ALA A 260 7.15 -3.32 -8.05
CA ALA A 260 7.41 -4.59 -7.42
C ALA A 260 8.90 -4.77 -7.14
N THR A 261 9.27 -5.74 -6.31
CA THR A 261 10.68 -6.07 -6.08
C THR A 261 11.24 -7.03 -7.14
N GLY A 262 10.37 -7.82 -7.77
CA GLY A 262 10.76 -8.90 -8.68
C GLY A 262 11.00 -10.24 -7.97
N ASN A 263 10.89 -10.28 -6.64
CA ASN A 263 11.04 -11.48 -5.83
C ASN A 263 9.72 -11.81 -5.14
N THR A 264 9.51 -13.09 -4.87
CA THR A 264 8.31 -13.53 -4.14
C THR A 264 8.70 -14.45 -3.00
N TYR A 265 7.98 -14.31 -1.89
CA TYR A 265 8.21 -15.07 -0.66
C TYR A 265 6.87 -15.56 -0.11
N THR A 266 6.90 -16.68 0.59
CA THR A 266 5.75 -17.23 1.30
C THR A 266 5.58 -16.57 2.68
N ILE A 267 4.39 -16.73 3.28
CA ILE A 267 4.18 -16.33 4.68
C ILE A 267 5.11 -17.12 5.62
N LYS A 268 5.44 -18.39 5.27
CA LYS A 268 6.41 -19.19 6.03
C LYS A 268 7.80 -18.56 6.04
N GLU A 269 8.28 -18.11 4.88
CA GLU A 269 9.59 -17.44 4.78
C GLU A 269 9.60 -16.11 5.55
N PHE A 270 8.48 -15.39 5.58
CA PHE A 270 8.35 -14.19 6.41
C PHE A 270 8.42 -14.54 7.91
N LEU A 271 7.74 -15.60 8.36
CA LEU A 271 7.80 -16.09 9.74
C LEU A 271 9.21 -16.52 10.10
N GLU A 272 9.88 -17.29 9.24
CA GLU A 272 11.25 -17.71 9.44
C GLU A 272 12.19 -16.52 9.62
N ALA A 273 12.13 -15.55 8.70
CA ALA A 273 12.94 -14.34 8.76
C ALA A 273 12.69 -13.50 10.03
N ALA A 274 11.41 -13.42 10.49
CA ALA A 274 11.06 -12.63 11.66
C ALA A 274 11.48 -13.32 12.97
N PHE A 275 11.21 -14.63 13.12
CA PHE A 275 11.41 -15.37 14.36
C PHE A 275 12.87 -15.74 14.60
N SER A 276 13.64 -16.03 13.53
CA SER A 276 15.07 -16.34 13.63
C SER A 276 15.91 -15.23 14.27
N ARG A 277 15.46 -13.97 14.18
CA ARG A 277 16.13 -12.83 14.84
C ARG A 277 16.17 -12.94 16.36
N TYR A 278 15.33 -13.78 16.96
CA TYR A 278 15.24 -14.01 18.41
C TYR A 278 15.48 -15.47 18.79
N ASP A 279 16.10 -16.26 17.90
CA ASP A 279 16.36 -17.69 18.07
C ASP A 279 15.09 -18.48 18.40
N LEU A 280 13.98 -18.13 17.76
CA LEU A 280 12.67 -18.77 17.96
C LEU A 280 12.29 -19.62 16.74
N ASN A 281 11.80 -20.86 16.99
CA ASN A 281 11.12 -21.65 15.97
C ASN A 281 9.64 -21.25 15.92
N TRP A 282 9.21 -20.60 14.85
CA TRP A 282 7.85 -20.08 14.67
C TRP A 282 6.77 -21.17 14.75
N GLU A 283 7.06 -22.42 14.36
CA GLU A 283 6.09 -23.53 14.38
C GLU A 283 5.54 -23.79 15.79
N LYS A 284 6.30 -23.49 16.82
CA LYS A 284 5.87 -23.64 18.21
C LYS A 284 4.81 -22.62 18.64
N TYR A 285 4.71 -21.49 17.93
CA TYR A 285 3.91 -20.32 18.32
C TYR A 285 2.77 -20.01 17.37
N VAL A 286 2.79 -20.53 16.15
CA VAL A 286 1.79 -20.28 15.11
C VAL A 286 0.76 -21.41 15.07
N VAL A 287 -0.50 -21.03 14.87
CA VAL A 287 -1.61 -21.97 14.64
C VAL A 287 -2.35 -21.53 13.38
N ILE A 288 -2.57 -22.48 12.46
CA ILE A 288 -3.40 -22.24 11.30
C ILE A 288 -4.86 -22.22 11.74
N ASP A 289 -5.56 -21.13 11.39
CA ASP A 289 -6.97 -20.93 11.69
C ASP A 289 -7.74 -20.74 10.39
N PRO A 290 -8.64 -21.69 10.04
CA PRO A 290 -9.45 -21.62 8.82
C PRO A 290 -10.26 -20.33 8.68
N LYS A 291 -10.57 -19.65 9.79
CA LYS A 291 -11.28 -18.35 9.79
C LYS A 291 -10.54 -17.25 9.02
N PHE A 292 -9.22 -17.38 8.86
CA PHE A 292 -8.41 -16.42 8.13
C PHE A 292 -8.16 -16.80 6.66
N TYR A 293 -8.76 -17.89 6.17
CA TYR A 293 -8.75 -18.18 4.74
C TYR A 293 -9.73 -17.26 4.00
N ARG A 294 -9.31 -16.79 2.84
CA ARG A 294 -10.18 -15.97 1.98
C ARG A 294 -11.13 -16.86 1.16
N PRO A 295 -12.34 -16.41 0.83
CA PRO A 295 -13.26 -17.17 -0.03
C PRO A 295 -12.67 -17.47 -1.41
N ALA A 296 -11.85 -16.58 -1.96
CA ALA A 296 -11.07 -16.79 -3.16
C ALA A 296 -9.63 -16.29 -2.90
N GLU A 297 -8.68 -17.21 -2.91
CA GLU A 297 -7.26 -16.91 -2.63
C GLU A 297 -6.52 -16.59 -3.93
N VAL A 298 -5.60 -15.64 -3.83
CA VAL A 298 -4.57 -15.38 -4.83
C VAL A 298 -3.30 -16.05 -4.34
N GLU A 299 -2.93 -17.16 -4.97
CA GLU A 299 -1.83 -18.00 -4.49
C GLU A 299 -0.45 -17.41 -4.80
N PHE A 300 -0.32 -16.71 -5.94
CA PHE A 300 0.97 -16.29 -6.44
C PHE A 300 0.95 -14.85 -6.98
N LEU A 301 1.80 -14.01 -6.39
CA LEU A 301 2.11 -12.66 -6.86
C LEU A 301 3.63 -12.46 -6.91
N ARG A 302 4.13 -12.10 -8.11
CA ARG A 302 5.51 -11.69 -8.36
C ARG A 302 5.52 -10.68 -9.50
N GLY A 303 5.80 -9.42 -9.22
CA GLY A 303 5.80 -8.36 -10.23
C GLY A 303 7.09 -8.29 -11.02
N SER A 304 7.01 -7.92 -12.29
CA SER A 304 8.18 -7.53 -13.08
C SER A 304 8.36 -6.01 -13.04
N PRO A 305 9.36 -5.48 -12.33
CA PRO A 305 9.62 -4.04 -12.26
C PRO A 305 10.38 -3.52 -13.50
N LYS A 306 10.47 -4.27 -14.59
CA LYS A 306 11.30 -3.95 -15.76
C LYS A 306 11.00 -2.55 -16.32
N LYS A 307 9.72 -2.25 -16.57
CA LYS A 307 9.29 -0.95 -17.12
C LYS A 307 9.62 0.20 -16.15
N ALA A 308 9.38 0.03 -14.86
CA ALA A 308 9.73 1.04 -13.85
C ALA A 308 11.24 1.29 -13.79
N LYS A 309 12.07 0.24 -13.85
CA LYS A 309 13.54 0.36 -13.92
C LYS A 309 13.99 1.12 -15.17
N GLU A 310 13.45 0.78 -16.32
CA GLU A 310 13.86 1.35 -17.62
C GLU A 310 13.38 2.80 -17.77
N LYS A 311 12.13 3.10 -17.45
CA LYS A 311 11.50 4.40 -17.70
C LYS A 311 11.66 5.38 -16.56
N LEU A 312 11.41 4.94 -15.31
CA LEU A 312 11.48 5.79 -14.12
C LEU A 312 12.87 5.82 -13.49
N LYS A 313 13.80 4.94 -13.92
CA LYS A 313 15.08 4.70 -13.23
C LYS A 313 14.89 4.33 -11.76
N TRP A 314 13.77 3.67 -11.47
CA TRP A 314 13.41 3.23 -10.13
C TRP A 314 13.78 1.76 -9.92
N SER A 315 14.28 1.46 -8.74
CA SER A 315 14.43 0.10 -8.22
C SER A 315 14.24 0.12 -6.70
N PRO A 316 13.76 -0.99 -6.08
CA PRO A 316 13.68 -1.08 -4.65
C PRO A 316 15.09 -1.04 -4.04
N GLU A 317 15.25 -0.28 -2.95
CA GLU A 317 16.52 -0.12 -2.23
C GLU A 317 16.57 -1.02 -0.98
N ILE A 318 15.39 -1.35 -0.42
CA ILE A 318 15.25 -2.13 0.80
C ILE A 318 14.91 -3.58 0.43
N SER A 319 15.77 -4.51 0.82
CA SER A 319 15.55 -5.94 0.59
C SER A 319 14.46 -6.52 1.50
N PHE A 320 13.95 -7.71 1.17
CA PHE A 320 12.98 -8.43 1.99
C PHE A 320 13.45 -8.63 3.44
N TYR A 321 14.69 -9.05 3.64
CA TYR A 321 15.22 -9.28 4.99
C TYR A 321 15.38 -7.98 5.78
N GLN A 322 15.80 -6.89 5.13
CA GLN A 322 15.85 -5.57 5.76
C GLN A 322 14.45 -5.02 6.11
N LEU A 323 13.45 -5.29 5.27
CA LEU A 323 12.06 -4.97 5.55
C LEU A 323 11.57 -5.67 6.82
N VAL A 324 11.75 -7.01 6.88
CA VAL A 324 11.34 -7.81 8.04
C VAL A 324 12.06 -7.34 9.30
N GLU A 325 13.37 -7.11 9.21
CA GLU A 325 14.20 -6.59 10.31
C GLU A 325 13.64 -5.28 10.87
N ARG A 326 13.45 -4.27 10.03
CA ARG A 326 12.94 -2.96 10.44
C ARG A 326 11.58 -3.06 11.12
N MET A 327 10.66 -3.85 10.56
CA MET A 327 9.33 -4.03 11.13
C MET A 327 9.39 -4.71 12.50
N VAL A 328 10.20 -5.76 12.65
CA VAL A 328 10.36 -6.49 13.90
C VAL A 328 11.01 -5.61 14.98
N GLU A 329 12.09 -4.92 14.65
CA GLU A 329 12.78 -4.04 15.60
C GLU A 329 11.88 -2.91 16.11
N HIS A 330 11.12 -2.30 15.20
CA HIS A 330 10.14 -1.28 15.55
C HIS A 330 9.09 -1.80 16.54
N ASP A 331 8.45 -2.94 16.21
CA ASP A 331 7.38 -3.47 17.02
C ASP A 331 7.86 -3.99 18.39
N VAL A 332 9.07 -4.53 18.46
CA VAL A 332 9.67 -4.92 19.75
C VAL A 332 9.98 -3.68 20.60
N ALA A 333 10.52 -2.63 20.01
CA ALA A 333 10.79 -1.38 20.73
C ALA A 333 9.50 -0.75 21.24
N GLU A 334 8.46 -0.65 20.41
CA GLU A 334 7.14 -0.13 20.80
C GLU A 334 6.50 -0.92 21.95
N ALA A 335 6.54 -2.26 21.85
CA ALA A 335 5.98 -3.13 22.88
C ALA A 335 6.72 -3.01 24.23
N ARG A 336 8.05 -2.88 24.21
CA ARG A 336 8.86 -2.68 25.43
C ARG A 336 8.54 -1.35 26.10
N LEU A 337 8.44 -0.25 25.34
CA LEU A 337 8.07 1.07 25.87
C LEU A 337 6.68 1.06 26.49
N SER A 338 5.71 0.44 25.83
CA SER A 338 4.34 0.31 26.32
C SER A 338 4.29 -0.47 27.65
N ARG A 339 5.09 -1.51 27.79
CA ARG A 339 5.14 -2.29 29.04
C ARG A 339 5.80 -1.52 30.20
N GLN A 340 6.87 -0.77 29.92
CA GLN A 340 7.53 0.06 30.92
C GLN A 340 6.59 1.15 31.48
N SER A 341 5.78 1.78 30.61
CA SER A 341 4.81 2.79 31.03
C SER A 341 3.69 2.23 31.92
N LEU A 342 3.31 0.94 31.74
CA LEU A 342 2.33 0.25 32.59
C LEU A 342 2.88 -0.18 33.96
N GLN A 343 4.20 -0.32 34.10
CA GLN A 343 4.84 -0.68 35.37
C GLN A 343 5.15 0.54 36.27
N THR A 344 5.05 1.73 35.69
CA THR A 344 5.32 3.01 36.40
C THR A 344 4.06 3.71 36.90
N VAL A 345 2.88 3.14 36.65
CA VAL A 345 1.56 3.55 37.20
C VAL A 345 1.11 2.59 38.30
#